data_6c144f528f603fca5483bcb08e83236c
#
_entry.id   6c144f528f603fca5483bcb08e83236c
#
_cell.length_a   1.000
_cell.length_b   1.000
_cell.length_c   1.000
_cell.angle_alpha   90.00
_cell.angle_beta   90.00
_cell.angle_gamma   90.00
#
_symmetry.space_group_name_H-M   'P 1'
#
loop_
_entity.id
_entity.type
_entity.pdbx_description
1 polymer ?
#
loop_
_entity_poly.entity_id
_entity_poly.type
_entity_poly.pdbx_seq_one_letter_code
_entity_poly.pdbx_strand_id
1 'polypeptide(L)'
;MRTLRYAIVDVFTATPLEGNPLAVFTGADGVDDETMQALARETNLSETTFLQRATEGGTARLRIFTPAEEIPFAGHPVLGSAWVIARATPIHLIGFETGMGLIPVEIEREGGTLIGGRMTQPDPLIGPADVDVEELGRALGVPLIGEPAKAANGINHLLCPVADVAKATPDMQALAEYDVHTIYLWAPVRDGIMRTRMFSPLDGIWEDPATGSAAGALGAHLLQSGVVAPGRITMLQGVEMLRPSYIEVDVAPGEAPRVGGSCRVVARGEFQL
;
A
#
# COMPACT_ATOMS: atom_id res chain seq x y z
N MET A 1 11.09 17.66 28.00
CA MET A 1 10.49 17.99 26.68
C MET A 1 11.30 17.27 25.62
N ARG A 2 10.68 16.37 24.89
CA ARG A 2 11.31 15.55 23.84
C ARG A 2 10.89 16.10 22.50
N THR A 3 11.85 16.28 21.58
CA THR A 3 11.56 16.67 20.20
C THR A 3 11.61 15.44 19.32
N LEU A 4 10.56 15.16 18.56
CA LEU A 4 10.46 14.05 17.63
C LEU A 4 10.27 14.56 16.21
N ARG A 5 11.25 14.29 15.33
CA ARG A 5 11.24 14.74 13.95
C ARG A 5 10.42 13.82 13.07
N TYR A 6 9.71 14.39 12.12
CA TYR A 6 8.96 13.64 11.12
C TYR A 6 9.07 14.23 9.72
N ALA A 7 8.74 13.40 8.74
CA ALA A 7 8.52 13.81 7.36
C ALA A 7 7.15 13.31 6.90
N ILE A 8 6.45 14.10 6.09
CA ILE A 8 5.32 13.63 5.30
C ILE A 8 5.84 13.23 3.92
N VAL A 9 5.52 12.00 3.52
CA VAL A 9 5.95 11.39 2.26
C VAL A 9 4.72 10.98 1.48
N ASP A 10 4.58 11.49 0.27
CA ASP A 10 3.62 10.98 -0.69
C ASP A 10 4.23 9.77 -1.39
N VAL A 11 3.58 8.61 -1.26
CA VAL A 11 4.05 7.31 -1.74
C VAL A 11 3.31 6.93 -3.02
N PHE A 12 3.99 6.25 -3.95
CA PHE A 12 3.51 5.88 -5.29
C PHE A 12 3.24 7.07 -6.21
N THR A 13 4.02 8.13 -6.06
CA THR A 13 3.95 9.29 -6.95
C THR A 13 5.30 9.97 -7.13
N ALA A 14 5.50 10.57 -8.29
CA ALA A 14 6.59 11.51 -8.56
C ALA A 14 6.18 12.98 -8.34
N THR A 15 4.89 13.26 -8.19
CA THR A 15 4.30 14.60 -8.05
C THR A 15 3.93 14.88 -6.59
N PRO A 16 4.32 16.02 -6.01
CA PRO A 16 3.87 16.40 -4.67
C PRO A 16 2.34 16.51 -4.58
N LEU A 17 1.79 16.13 -3.42
CA LEU A 17 0.36 16.19 -3.08
C LEU A 17 -0.53 15.21 -3.86
N GLU A 18 0.07 14.24 -4.53
CA GLU A 18 -0.54 13.03 -5.09
C GLU A 18 -0.10 11.81 -4.29
N GLY A 19 -0.49 10.59 -4.71
CA GLY A 19 -0.07 9.35 -4.03
C GLY A 19 -0.72 9.15 -2.66
N ASN A 20 -0.20 8.19 -1.88
CA ASN A 20 -0.67 7.90 -0.53
C ASN A 20 0.21 8.59 0.52
N PRO A 21 -0.33 9.53 1.33
CA PRO A 21 0.46 10.28 2.29
C PRO A 21 0.80 9.43 3.51
N LEU A 22 2.05 9.51 3.95
CA LEU A 22 2.60 8.81 5.11
C LEU A 22 3.36 9.77 6.02
N ALA A 23 3.11 9.70 7.32
CA ALA A 23 3.97 10.32 8.31
C ALA A 23 5.08 9.35 8.75
N VAL A 24 6.33 9.75 8.60
CA VAL A 24 7.50 8.96 8.98
C VAL A 24 8.25 9.67 10.11
N PHE A 25 8.16 9.15 11.33
CA PHE A 25 8.90 9.65 12.48
C PHE A 25 10.29 9.03 12.53
N THR A 26 11.31 9.87 12.60
CA THR A 26 12.72 9.45 12.67
C THR A 26 13.25 9.58 14.09
N GLY A 27 14.08 8.60 14.53
CA GLY A 27 14.65 8.63 15.87
C GLY A 27 13.65 8.35 16.98
N ALA A 28 12.73 7.41 16.75
CA ALA A 28 11.68 7.04 17.68
C ALA A 28 12.14 6.03 18.76
N ASP A 29 13.44 5.84 18.98
CA ASP A 29 13.97 4.97 20.02
C ASP A 29 13.48 5.42 21.41
N GLY A 30 12.90 4.50 22.18
CA GLY A 30 12.38 4.77 23.51
C GLY A 30 11.15 5.69 23.58
N VAL A 31 10.43 5.88 22.46
CA VAL A 31 9.05 6.36 22.48
C VAL A 31 8.17 5.18 22.89
N ASP A 32 7.28 5.39 23.84
CA ASP A 32 6.34 4.35 24.29
C ASP A 32 5.18 4.17 23.30
N ASP A 33 4.50 3.03 23.41
CA ASP A 33 3.44 2.62 22.49
C ASP A 33 2.24 3.59 22.53
N GLU A 34 1.91 4.10 23.73
CA GLU A 34 0.79 5.02 23.90
C GLU A 34 1.06 6.35 23.17
N THR A 35 2.29 6.86 23.29
CA THR A 35 2.73 8.07 22.60
C THR A 35 2.74 7.88 21.08
N MET A 36 3.24 6.72 20.56
CA MET A 36 3.20 6.44 19.13
C MET A 36 1.77 6.37 18.59
N GLN A 37 0.87 5.69 19.32
CA GLN A 37 -0.54 5.63 18.96
C GLN A 37 -1.23 7.01 19.02
N ALA A 38 -0.87 7.85 19.97
CA ALA A 38 -1.39 9.21 20.06
C ALA A 38 -0.94 10.07 18.88
N LEU A 39 0.34 9.94 18.47
CA LEU A 39 0.88 10.63 17.28
C LEU A 39 0.23 10.15 15.99
N ALA A 40 -0.09 8.86 15.88
CA ALA A 40 -0.81 8.33 14.72
C ALA A 40 -2.23 8.91 14.62
N ARG A 41 -2.92 9.07 15.75
CA ARG A 41 -4.23 9.77 15.79
C ARG A 41 -4.11 11.24 15.46
N GLU A 42 -3.06 11.93 15.97
CA GLU A 42 -2.84 13.36 15.72
C GLU A 42 -2.54 13.66 14.26
N THR A 43 -1.71 12.84 13.61
CA THR A 43 -1.42 12.99 12.17
C THR A 43 -2.63 12.65 11.31
N ASN A 44 -3.47 11.72 11.77
CA ASN A 44 -4.73 11.29 11.14
C ASN A 44 -4.58 10.92 9.65
N LEU A 45 -3.45 10.30 9.31
CA LEU A 45 -3.21 9.67 8.02
C LEU A 45 -3.60 8.20 8.10
N SER A 46 -3.79 7.53 6.95
CA SER A 46 -4.10 6.09 6.94
C SER A 46 -3.10 5.30 7.76
N GLU A 47 -1.81 5.61 7.62
CA GLU A 47 -0.76 5.07 8.50
C GLU A 47 0.28 6.14 8.88
N THR A 48 0.93 5.85 9.99
CA THR A 48 2.07 6.59 10.55
C THR A 48 3.15 5.60 10.95
N THR A 49 4.39 5.88 10.61
CA THR A 49 5.51 4.99 10.90
C THR A 49 6.52 5.60 11.86
N PHE A 50 7.15 4.72 12.65
CA PHE A 50 8.19 5.07 13.59
C PHE A 50 9.45 4.24 13.33
N LEU A 51 10.52 4.94 12.95
CA LEU A 51 11.83 4.35 12.72
C LEU A 51 12.60 4.27 14.03
N GLN A 52 12.97 3.06 14.40
CA GLN A 52 13.76 2.72 15.58
C GLN A 52 15.05 1.99 15.16
N ARG A 53 15.99 1.88 16.10
CA ARG A 53 17.21 1.11 15.89
C ARG A 53 16.86 -0.37 15.68
N ALA A 54 17.52 -0.98 14.68
CA ALA A 54 17.42 -2.41 14.44
C ALA A 54 17.99 -3.23 15.62
N THR A 55 17.39 -4.37 15.89
CA THR A 55 17.77 -5.31 16.95
C THR A 55 18.01 -6.73 16.47
N GLU A 56 17.57 -7.06 15.26
CA GLU A 56 17.59 -8.40 14.68
C GLU A 56 18.42 -8.47 13.36
N GLY A 57 19.29 -7.47 13.14
CA GLY A 57 20.20 -7.44 11.97
C GLY A 57 19.65 -6.71 10.75
N GLY A 58 18.49 -6.09 10.84
CA GLY A 58 17.95 -5.19 9.81
C GLY A 58 18.69 -3.86 9.71
N THR A 59 18.24 -3.00 8.81
CA THR A 59 18.72 -1.61 8.70
C THR A 59 18.07 -0.73 9.77
N ALA A 60 16.78 -0.94 10.02
CA ALA A 60 15.99 -0.28 11.04
C ALA A 60 14.82 -1.19 11.47
N ARG A 61 14.31 -0.98 12.67
CA ARG A 61 13.01 -1.49 13.08
C ARG A 61 11.94 -0.48 12.67
N LEU A 62 10.88 -0.97 12.03
CA LEU A 62 9.77 -0.17 11.55
C LEU A 62 8.48 -0.58 12.29
N ARG A 63 7.90 0.36 13.02
CA ARG A 63 6.58 0.19 13.62
C ARG A 63 5.56 0.99 12.83
N ILE A 64 4.40 0.40 12.58
CA ILE A 64 3.36 0.94 11.69
C ILE A 64 2.06 1.04 12.46
N PHE A 65 1.48 2.22 12.49
CA PHE A 65 0.25 2.52 13.21
C PHE A 65 -0.79 3.12 12.29
N THR A 66 -2.00 2.61 12.37
CA THR A 66 -3.20 3.34 11.92
C THR A 66 -3.65 4.28 13.03
N PRO A 67 -4.62 5.18 12.83
CA PRO A 67 -5.20 5.95 13.92
C PRO A 67 -5.84 5.10 15.04
N ALA A 68 -6.20 3.83 14.74
CA ALA A 68 -6.85 2.93 15.67
C ALA A 68 -5.87 2.03 16.44
N GLU A 69 -4.88 1.44 15.75
CA GLU A 69 -4.02 0.40 16.30
C GLU A 69 -2.68 0.26 15.57
N GLU A 70 -1.73 -0.46 16.18
CA GLU A 70 -0.52 -0.90 15.52
C GLU A 70 -0.80 -2.10 14.62
N ILE A 71 -0.26 -2.08 13.39
CA ILE A 71 -0.38 -3.17 12.44
C ILE A 71 0.98 -3.78 12.10
N PRO A 72 1.05 -5.10 11.84
CA PRO A 72 2.33 -5.77 11.65
C PRO A 72 3.02 -5.42 10.33
N PHE A 73 2.24 -5.02 9.31
CA PHE A 73 2.74 -4.70 7.98
C PHE A 73 1.74 -3.88 7.17
N ALA A 74 2.26 -2.95 6.37
CA ALA A 74 1.53 -2.30 5.27
C ALA A 74 2.53 -1.86 4.19
N GLY A 75 2.12 -1.95 2.92
CA GLY A 75 3.02 -1.78 1.77
C GLY A 75 3.57 -0.38 1.61
N HIS A 76 2.69 0.64 1.50
CA HIS A 76 3.14 2.00 1.28
C HIS A 76 3.94 2.58 2.46
N PRO A 77 3.65 2.24 3.75
CA PRO A 77 4.46 2.67 4.87
C PRO A 77 5.90 2.17 4.83
N VAL A 78 6.10 0.92 4.42
CA VAL A 78 7.43 0.33 4.23
C VAL A 78 8.20 1.07 3.14
N LEU A 79 7.58 1.31 1.98
CA LEU A 79 8.22 1.99 0.85
C LEU A 79 8.54 3.46 1.18
N GLY A 80 7.61 4.20 1.78
CA GLY A 80 7.81 5.61 2.16
C GLY A 80 8.89 5.77 3.23
N SER A 81 8.95 4.85 4.21
CA SER A 81 10.01 4.84 5.23
C SER A 81 11.38 4.53 4.63
N ALA A 82 11.45 3.60 3.69
CA ALA A 82 12.67 3.30 2.94
C ALA A 82 13.16 4.52 2.15
N TRP A 83 12.25 5.26 1.54
CA TRP A 83 12.58 6.50 0.83
C TRP A 83 13.21 7.54 1.75
N VAL A 84 12.70 7.71 2.98
CA VAL A 84 13.26 8.66 3.96
C VAL A 84 14.71 8.29 4.30
N ILE A 85 15.01 7.02 4.56
CA ILE A 85 16.38 6.54 4.84
C ILE A 85 17.28 6.72 3.61
N ALA A 86 16.81 6.29 2.43
CA ALA A 86 17.58 6.32 1.19
C ALA A 86 17.95 7.74 0.73
N ARG A 87 17.16 8.76 1.11
CA ARG A 87 17.51 10.17 0.84
C ARG A 87 18.71 10.65 1.64
N ALA A 88 18.93 10.07 2.83
CA ALA A 88 20.02 10.47 3.72
C ALA A 88 21.27 9.60 3.54
N THR A 89 21.16 8.47 2.83
CA THR A 89 22.24 7.47 2.70
C THR A 89 22.30 6.91 1.28
N PRO A 90 23.49 6.52 0.77
CA PRO A 90 23.64 5.91 -0.55
C PRO A 90 23.28 4.41 -0.56
N ILE A 91 22.49 3.94 0.40
CA ILE A 91 22.12 2.53 0.54
C ILE A 91 21.25 2.06 -0.64
N HIS A 92 21.44 0.81 -1.08
CA HIS A 92 20.70 0.18 -2.18
C HIS A 92 19.71 -0.88 -1.71
N LEU A 93 19.86 -1.39 -0.48
CA LEU A 93 18.98 -2.38 0.11
C LEU A 93 18.74 -2.00 1.56
N ILE A 94 17.46 -1.87 1.92
CA ILE A 94 17.02 -1.59 3.28
C ILE A 94 16.25 -2.80 3.78
N GLY A 95 16.66 -3.38 4.90
CA GLY A 95 15.92 -4.43 5.60
C GLY A 95 15.17 -3.84 6.79
N PHE A 96 13.86 -3.83 6.75
CA PHE A 96 13.06 -3.42 7.91
C PHE A 96 12.66 -4.62 8.77
N GLU A 97 12.93 -4.51 10.08
CA GLU A 97 12.36 -5.40 11.09
C GLU A 97 10.94 -4.94 11.39
N THR A 98 9.94 -5.71 10.97
CA THR A 98 8.50 -5.44 11.12
C THR A 98 7.81 -6.51 11.95
N GLY A 99 6.54 -6.34 12.28
CA GLY A 99 5.73 -7.37 12.94
C GLY A 99 5.58 -8.66 12.13
N MET A 100 5.83 -8.63 10.81
CA MET A 100 5.85 -9.80 9.92
C MET A 100 7.27 -10.34 9.65
N GLY A 101 8.30 -9.85 10.37
CA GLY A 101 9.69 -10.21 10.15
C GLY A 101 10.46 -9.22 9.29
N LEU A 102 11.55 -9.67 8.67
CA LEU A 102 12.45 -8.82 7.89
C LEU A 102 11.89 -8.59 6.48
N ILE A 103 11.60 -7.35 6.16
CA ILE A 103 11.09 -6.93 4.84
C ILE A 103 12.19 -6.18 4.08
N PRO A 104 12.72 -6.75 2.99
CA PRO A 104 13.71 -6.08 2.16
C PRO A 104 13.05 -5.10 1.19
N VAL A 105 13.65 -3.91 1.06
CA VAL A 105 13.29 -2.90 0.06
C VAL A 105 14.53 -2.56 -0.75
N GLU A 106 14.49 -2.84 -2.03
CA GLU A 106 15.51 -2.42 -2.99
C GLU A 106 15.29 -0.96 -3.36
N ILE A 107 16.37 -0.17 -3.39
CA ILE A 107 16.34 1.26 -3.70
C ILE A 107 16.83 1.48 -5.12
N GLU A 108 16.01 2.10 -5.93
CA GLU A 108 16.29 2.37 -7.33
C GLU A 108 16.87 3.79 -7.49
N ARG A 109 18.03 3.87 -8.19
CA ARG A 109 18.71 5.13 -8.48
C ARG A 109 19.14 5.20 -9.94
N GLU A 110 19.04 6.39 -10.51
CA GLU A 110 19.57 6.69 -11.84
C GLU A 110 20.53 7.89 -11.74
N GLY A 111 21.78 7.70 -12.18
CA GLY A 111 22.80 8.73 -12.04
C GLY A 111 23.01 9.24 -10.61
N GLY A 112 22.80 8.39 -9.59
CA GLY A 112 22.83 8.75 -8.18
C GLY A 112 21.54 9.36 -7.64
N THR A 113 20.61 9.77 -8.49
CA THR A 113 19.31 10.30 -8.11
C THR A 113 18.38 9.17 -7.68
N LEU A 114 17.72 9.32 -6.53
CA LEU A 114 16.71 8.38 -6.05
C LEU A 114 15.45 8.51 -6.91
N ILE A 115 15.06 7.42 -7.57
CA ILE A 115 13.91 7.38 -8.49
C ILE A 115 12.78 6.49 -8.01
N GLY A 116 13.06 5.47 -7.19
CA GLY A 116 12.05 4.53 -6.71
C GLY A 116 12.57 3.62 -5.62
N GLY A 117 11.69 2.77 -5.18
CA GLY A 117 11.99 1.62 -4.33
C GLY A 117 11.04 0.48 -4.65
N ARG A 118 11.45 -0.74 -4.30
CA ARG A 118 10.70 -1.94 -4.61
C ARG A 118 10.85 -2.98 -3.51
N MET A 119 9.74 -3.54 -3.07
CA MET A 119 9.72 -4.62 -2.09
C MET A 119 9.11 -5.89 -2.67
N THR A 120 9.63 -7.04 -2.27
CA THR A 120 9.00 -8.32 -2.49
C THR A 120 7.93 -8.52 -1.44
N GLN A 121 6.72 -8.83 -1.86
CA GLN A 121 5.60 -9.13 -0.97
C GLN A 121 5.50 -10.64 -0.72
N PRO A 122 4.80 -11.07 0.34
CA PRO A 122 4.43 -12.47 0.48
C PRO A 122 3.66 -12.97 -0.76
N ASP A 123 3.93 -14.19 -1.17
CA ASP A 123 3.22 -14.82 -2.30
C ASP A 123 1.74 -15.02 -1.91
N PRO A 124 0.79 -14.44 -2.65
CA PRO A 124 -0.61 -14.47 -2.26
C PRO A 124 -1.24 -15.85 -2.47
N LEU A 125 -2.02 -16.29 -1.49
CA LEU A 125 -2.95 -17.42 -1.67
C LEU A 125 -4.15 -16.91 -2.45
N ILE A 126 -4.36 -17.42 -3.66
CA ILE A 126 -5.42 -16.97 -4.57
C ILE A 126 -6.42 -18.12 -4.80
N GLY A 127 -7.71 -17.78 -4.75
CA GLY A 127 -8.80 -18.70 -4.98
C GLY A 127 -10.08 -18.01 -5.44
N PRO A 128 -11.12 -18.79 -5.80
CA PRO A 128 -12.41 -18.23 -6.16
C PRO A 128 -13.02 -17.49 -4.96
N ALA A 129 -13.77 -16.43 -5.23
CA ALA A 129 -14.61 -15.78 -4.24
C ALA A 129 -15.97 -16.50 -4.21
N ASP A 130 -16.39 -16.93 -3.02
CA ASP A 130 -17.72 -17.49 -2.79
C ASP A 130 -18.66 -16.34 -2.44
N VAL A 131 -19.11 -15.61 -3.47
CA VAL A 131 -19.97 -14.42 -3.35
C VAL A 131 -21.00 -14.38 -4.48
N ASP A 132 -22.17 -13.81 -4.22
CA ASP A 132 -23.15 -13.51 -5.26
C ASP A 132 -22.67 -12.31 -6.09
N VAL A 133 -22.31 -12.54 -7.36
CA VAL A 133 -21.74 -11.55 -8.27
C VAL A 133 -22.71 -10.40 -8.55
N GLU A 134 -24.03 -10.69 -8.64
CA GLU A 134 -25.02 -9.66 -8.89
C GLU A 134 -25.26 -8.79 -7.66
N GLU A 135 -25.27 -9.40 -6.48
CA GLU A 135 -25.40 -8.69 -5.21
C GLU A 135 -24.18 -7.81 -4.95
N LEU A 136 -22.96 -8.35 -5.15
CA LEU A 136 -21.72 -7.60 -5.06
C LEU A 136 -21.70 -6.43 -6.04
N GLY A 137 -22.16 -6.64 -7.29
CA GLY A 137 -22.28 -5.58 -8.29
C GLY A 137 -23.25 -4.47 -7.87
N ARG A 138 -24.35 -4.82 -7.21
CA ARG A 138 -25.28 -3.82 -6.63
C ARG A 138 -24.64 -3.04 -5.50
N ALA A 139 -23.93 -3.72 -4.59
CA ALA A 139 -23.21 -3.08 -3.48
C ALA A 139 -22.08 -2.14 -3.96
N LEU A 140 -21.42 -2.50 -5.06
CA LEU A 140 -20.38 -1.67 -5.69
C LEU A 140 -20.95 -0.51 -6.53
N GLY A 141 -22.25 -0.56 -6.86
CA GLY A 141 -22.90 0.38 -7.78
C GLY A 141 -22.41 0.26 -9.23
N VAL A 142 -21.73 -0.85 -9.57
CA VAL A 142 -21.21 -1.14 -10.91
C VAL A 142 -21.20 -2.65 -11.16
N PRO A 143 -21.65 -3.14 -12.34
CA PRO A 143 -21.63 -4.58 -12.63
C PRO A 143 -20.18 -5.09 -12.79
N LEU A 144 -19.94 -6.30 -12.32
CA LEU A 144 -18.72 -7.03 -12.61
C LEU A 144 -18.72 -7.54 -14.06
N ILE A 145 -17.54 -7.65 -14.66
CA ILE A 145 -17.36 -8.18 -16.02
C ILE A 145 -16.78 -9.61 -16.03
N GLY A 146 -16.63 -10.21 -14.86
CA GLY A 146 -16.08 -11.55 -14.66
C GLY A 146 -16.21 -11.98 -13.21
N GLU A 147 -15.73 -13.19 -12.91
CA GLU A 147 -15.74 -13.74 -11.56
C GLU A 147 -14.74 -12.98 -10.66
N PRO A 148 -15.16 -12.57 -9.47
CA PRO A 148 -14.24 -12.04 -8.48
C PRO A 148 -13.33 -13.13 -7.90
N ALA A 149 -12.16 -12.75 -7.40
CA ALA A 149 -11.24 -13.67 -6.75
C ALA A 149 -10.92 -13.22 -5.32
N LYS A 150 -10.70 -14.18 -4.41
CA LYS A 150 -10.09 -13.90 -3.11
C LYS A 150 -8.58 -14.06 -3.21
N ALA A 151 -7.85 -13.15 -2.59
CA ALA A 151 -6.39 -13.24 -2.45
C ALA A 151 -5.98 -12.87 -1.02
N ALA A 152 -4.95 -13.55 -0.47
CA ALA A 152 -4.44 -13.28 0.86
C ALA A 152 -2.91 -13.29 0.86
N ASN A 153 -2.30 -12.18 1.26
CA ASN A 153 -0.85 -11.99 1.42
C ASN A 153 -0.50 -11.35 2.77
N GLY A 154 -1.20 -11.79 3.83
CA GLY A 154 -1.20 -11.19 5.17
C GLY A 154 -2.46 -10.36 5.44
N ILE A 155 -3.14 -9.89 4.39
CA ILE A 155 -4.44 -9.23 4.41
C ILE A 155 -5.33 -9.92 3.38
N ASN A 156 -6.64 -10.00 3.65
CA ASN A 156 -7.62 -10.58 2.73
C ASN A 156 -8.14 -9.52 1.76
N HIS A 157 -8.07 -9.83 0.47
CA HIS A 157 -8.52 -8.97 -0.63
C HIS A 157 -9.63 -9.65 -1.43
N LEU A 158 -10.65 -8.91 -1.82
CA LEU A 158 -11.63 -9.30 -2.82
C LEU A 158 -11.33 -8.53 -4.12
N LEU A 159 -10.85 -9.23 -5.14
CA LEU A 159 -10.43 -8.67 -6.43
C LEU A 159 -11.63 -8.67 -7.38
N CYS A 160 -12.14 -7.50 -7.75
CA CYS A 160 -13.38 -7.33 -8.49
C CYS A 160 -13.15 -6.74 -9.89
N PRO A 161 -13.30 -7.54 -10.98
CA PRO A 161 -13.18 -7.04 -12.34
C PRO A 161 -14.41 -6.20 -12.74
N VAL A 162 -14.19 -4.96 -13.18
CA VAL A 162 -15.24 -4.06 -13.67
C VAL A 162 -14.83 -3.41 -15.00
N ALA A 163 -15.79 -2.96 -15.79
CA ALA A 163 -15.48 -2.32 -17.07
C ALA A 163 -14.85 -0.93 -16.89
N ASP A 164 -15.23 -0.22 -15.82
CA ASP A 164 -14.77 1.14 -15.54
C ASP A 164 -14.90 1.42 -14.05
N VAL A 165 -13.78 1.52 -13.36
CA VAL A 165 -13.75 1.75 -11.90
C VAL A 165 -14.31 3.12 -11.51
N ALA A 166 -14.25 4.11 -12.40
CA ALA A 166 -14.74 5.47 -12.12
C ALA A 166 -16.27 5.52 -11.94
N LYS A 167 -16.98 4.50 -12.42
CA LYS A 167 -18.44 4.41 -12.30
C LYS A 167 -18.91 3.81 -10.98
N ALA A 168 -18.01 3.23 -10.19
CA ALA A 168 -18.38 2.61 -8.93
C ALA A 168 -18.88 3.65 -7.91
N THR A 169 -20.03 3.34 -7.30
CA THR A 169 -20.67 4.13 -6.24
C THR A 169 -20.97 3.20 -5.07
N PRO A 170 -19.94 2.85 -4.26
CA PRO A 170 -20.04 1.78 -3.28
C PRO A 170 -21.01 2.11 -2.13
N ASP A 171 -21.83 1.13 -1.76
CA ASP A 171 -22.56 1.10 -0.50
C ASP A 171 -21.68 0.44 0.56
N MET A 172 -21.02 1.24 1.39
CA MET A 172 -20.07 0.76 2.38
C MET A 172 -20.71 -0.15 3.44
N GLN A 173 -21.99 0.04 3.75
CA GLN A 173 -22.71 -0.82 4.69
C GLN A 173 -22.95 -2.21 4.07
N ALA A 174 -23.40 -2.27 2.83
CA ALA A 174 -23.56 -3.53 2.12
C ALA A 174 -22.22 -4.24 1.87
N LEU A 175 -21.17 -3.49 1.59
CA LEU A 175 -19.82 -4.04 1.39
C LEU A 175 -19.19 -4.59 2.68
N ALA A 176 -19.56 -4.10 3.85
CA ALA A 176 -19.08 -4.62 5.14
C ALA A 176 -19.54 -6.07 5.44
N GLU A 177 -20.57 -6.56 4.74
CA GLU A 177 -21.04 -7.94 4.89
C GLU A 177 -20.09 -8.99 4.28
N TYR A 178 -19.13 -8.57 3.45
CA TYR A 178 -18.20 -9.46 2.74
C TYR A 178 -16.95 -9.81 3.55
N ASP A 179 -16.88 -9.81 4.80
CA ASP A 179 -15.78 -10.28 5.69
C ASP A 179 -14.38 -10.31 5.03
N VAL A 180 -14.01 -9.20 4.39
CA VAL A 180 -12.71 -8.98 3.75
C VAL A 180 -12.21 -7.57 4.09
N HIS A 181 -10.91 -7.45 4.36
CA HIS A 181 -10.34 -6.13 4.68
C HIS A 181 -10.40 -5.18 3.49
N THR A 182 -10.11 -5.65 2.29
CA THR A 182 -10.10 -4.78 1.12
C THR A 182 -10.97 -5.32 -0.02
N ILE A 183 -11.73 -4.44 -0.64
CA ILE A 183 -12.45 -4.69 -1.88
C ILE A 183 -11.76 -3.88 -2.96
N TYR A 184 -11.07 -4.59 -3.87
CA TYR A 184 -10.18 -4.00 -4.86
C TYR A 184 -10.74 -4.13 -6.27
N LEU A 185 -11.29 -3.03 -6.77
CA LEU A 185 -11.81 -2.95 -8.13
C LEU A 185 -10.65 -2.74 -9.11
N TRP A 186 -10.72 -3.44 -10.23
CA TRP A 186 -9.80 -3.24 -11.34
C TRP A 186 -10.51 -3.26 -12.69
N ALA A 187 -10.05 -2.43 -13.62
CA ALA A 187 -10.50 -2.41 -14.99
C ALA A 187 -9.36 -2.86 -15.91
N PRO A 188 -9.68 -3.52 -17.06
CA PRO A 188 -8.68 -3.96 -18.02
C PRO A 188 -7.73 -2.85 -18.45
N VAL A 189 -6.49 -3.25 -18.77
CA VAL A 189 -5.43 -2.33 -19.22
C VAL A 189 -5.86 -1.53 -20.44
N ARG A 190 -5.68 -0.21 -20.35
CA ARG A 190 -5.81 0.72 -21.49
C ARG A 190 -4.57 1.59 -21.53
N ASP A 191 -3.96 1.72 -22.70
CA ASP A 191 -2.74 2.51 -22.91
C ASP A 191 -1.58 2.14 -21.92
N GLY A 192 -1.47 0.83 -21.61
CA GLY A 192 -0.44 0.31 -20.72
C GLY A 192 -0.72 0.49 -19.21
N ILE A 193 -1.84 1.09 -18.82
CA ILE A 193 -2.21 1.38 -17.45
C ILE A 193 -3.49 0.63 -17.05
N MET A 194 -3.49 0.01 -15.89
CA MET A 194 -4.66 -0.61 -15.26
C MET A 194 -5.25 0.37 -14.24
N ARG A 195 -6.54 0.69 -14.36
CA ARG A 195 -7.24 1.51 -13.38
C ARG A 195 -7.72 0.65 -12.23
N THR A 196 -7.53 1.15 -11.00
CA THR A 196 -7.95 0.47 -9.78
C THR A 196 -8.58 1.44 -8.78
N ARG A 197 -9.43 0.92 -7.89
CA ARG A 197 -9.93 1.61 -6.69
C ARG A 197 -10.02 0.61 -5.54
N MET A 198 -9.82 1.08 -4.32
CA MET A 198 -9.87 0.24 -3.12
C MET A 198 -10.79 0.83 -2.07
N PHE A 199 -11.64 -0.03 -1.50
CA PHE A 199 -12.53 0.28 -0.39
C PHE A 199 -12.27 -0.69 0.76
N SER A 200 -12.27 -0.19 2.00
CA SER A 200 -12.05 -1.01 3.21
C SER A 200 -13.10 -0.68 4.28
N PRO A 201 -14.34 -1.20 4.10
CA PRO A 201 -15.45 -0.88 5.01
C PRO A 201 -15.23 -1.39 6.43
N LEU A 202 -14.56 -2.54 6.62
CA LEU A 202 -14.28 -3.10 7.94
C LEU A 202 -13.27 -2.25 8.73
N ASP A 203 -12.34 -1.59 8.04
CA ASP A 203 -11.32 -0.74 8.65
C ASP A 203 -11.78 0.74 8.75
N GLY A 204 -13.02 1.02 8.36
CA GLY A 204 -13.58 2.38 8.35
C GLY A 204 -12.97 3.29 7.28
N ILE A 205 -12.25 2.75 6.31
CA ILE A 205 -11.62 3.49 5.21
C ILE A 205 -12.59 3.50 4.03
N TRP A 206 -13.15 4.68 3.74
CA TRP A 206 -14.07 4.83 2.62
C TRP A 206 -13.41 4.50 1.27
N GLU A 207 -12.25 5.03 1.02
CA GLU A 207 -11.42 4.77 -0.16
C GLU A 207 -9.96 5.05 0.19
N ASP A 208 -9.02 4.24 -0.34
CA ASP A 208 -7.58 4.45 -0.14
C ASP A 208 -6.91 4.86 -1.45
N PRO A 209 -6.01 5.85 -1.44
CA PRO A 209 -5.41 6.37 -2.67
C PRO A 209 -4.39 5.43 -3.31
N ALA A 210 -3.74 4.54 -2.56
CA ALA A 210 -2.80 3.57 -3.11
C ALA A 210 -2.56 2.37 -2.20
N THR A 211 -2.99 1.18 -2.63
CA THR A 211 -2.96 -0.06 -1.85
C THR A 211 -2.00 -1.06 -2.44
N GLY A 212 -0.74 -0.97 -2.02
CA GLY A 212 0.33 -1.82 -2.56
C GLY A 212 0.10 -3.32 -2.32
N SER A 213 -0.45 -3.73 -1.17
CA SER A 213 -0.74 -5.15 -0.85
C SER A 213 -1.75 -5.75 -1.84
N ALA A 214 -2.85 -5.04 -2.08
CA ALA A 214 -3.87 -5.47 -3.03
C ALA A 214 -3.36 -5.46 -4.48
N ALA A 215 -2.52 -4.47 -4.84
CA ALA A 215 -1.91 -4.39 -6.16
C ALA A 215 -0.99 -5.59 -6.46
N GLY A 216 -0.15 -5.99 -5.50
CA GLY A 216 0.69 -7.18 -5.63
C GLY A 216 -0.15 -8.46 -5.78
N ALA A 217 -1.17 -8.63 -4.95
CA ALA A 217 -2.10 -9.75 -5.02
C ALA A 217 -2.86 -9.80 -6.36
N LEU A 218 -3.33 -8.64 -6.85
CA LEU A 218 -3.94 -8.54 -8.17
C LEU A 218 -2.97 -8.91 -9.29
N GLY A 219 -1.74 -8.40 -9.26
CA GLY A 219 -0.72 -8.72 -10.26
C GLY A 219 -0.46 -10.22 -10.37
N ALA A 220 -0.31 -10.91 -9.23
CA ALA A 220 -0.14 -12.36 -9.19
C ALA A 220 -1.38 -13.10 -9.73
N HIS A 221 -2.59 -12.66 -9.37
CA HIS A 221 -3.85 -13.22 -9.89
C HIS A 221 -3.94 -13.10 -11.42
N LEU A 222 -3.63 -11.94 -11.96
CA LEU A 222 -3.69 -11.67 -13.41
C LEU A 222 -2.67 -12.50 -14.19
N LEU A 223 -1.47 -12.71 -13.62
CA LEU A 223 -0.48 -13.60 -14.22
C LEU A 223 -0.95 -15.07 -14.21
N GLN A 224 -1.45 -15.56 -13.05
CA GLN A 224 -1.93 -16.94 -12.92
C GLN A 224 -3.12 -17.24 -13.83
N SER A 225 -4.03 -16.27 -14.03
CA SER A 225 -5.20 -16.39 -14.91
C SER A 225 -4.88 -16.14 -16.39
N GLY A 226 -3.63 -15.81 -16.73
CA GLY A 226 -3.21 -15.54 -18.12
C GLY A 226 -3.75 -14.24 -18.72
N VAL A 227 -4.26 -13.33 -17.87
CA VAL A 227 -4.75 -12.01 -18.31
C VAL A 227 -3.59 -11.09 -18.68
N VAL A 228 -2.44 -11.23 -18.00
CA VAL A 228 -1.20 -10.49 -18.30
C VAL A 228 -0.04 -11.45 -18.55
N ALA A 229 0.91 -11.02 -19.36
CA ALA A 229 2.21 -11.70 -19.50
C ALA A 229 3.15 -11.36 -18.35
N PRO A 230 4.19 -12.18 -18.08
CA PRO A 230 5.26 -11.81 -17.17
C PRO A 230 5.86 -10.45 -17.50
N GLY A 231 6.11 -9.63 -16.46
CA GLY A 231 6.66 -8.29 -16.62
C GLY A 231 6.09 -7.29 -15.63
N ARG A 232 6.23 -6.02 -15.96
CA ARG A 232 5.74 -4.91 -15.14
C ARG A 232 4.33 -4.48 -15.55
N ILE A 233 3.46 -4.32 -14.55
CA ILE A 233 2.12 -3.76 -14.68
C ILE A 233 2.12 -2.43 -13.92
N THR A 234 1.61 -1.37 -14.56
CA THR A 234 1.37 -0.09 -13.87
C THR A 234 -0.11 0.01 -13.52
N MET A 235 -0.40 0.17 -12.23
CA MET A 235 -1.76 0.39 -11.73
C MET A 235 -1.92 1.84 -11.31
N LEU A 236 -3.00 2.48 -11.76
CA LEU A 236 -3.36 3.85 -11.43
C LEU A 236 -4.59 3.83 -10.51
N GLN A 237 -4.38 4.19 -9.25
CA GLN A 237 -5.36 4.26 -8.18
C GLN A 237 -5.52 5.69 -7.65
N GLY A 238 -6.57 5.99 -6.91
CA GLY A 238 -6.75 7.26 -6.19
C GLY A 238 -7.11 8.47 -7.04
N VAL A 239 -7.42 8.29 -8.33
CA VAL A 239 -7.79 9.40 -9.22
C VAL A 239 -9.06 10.09 -8.76
N GLU A 240 -10.04 9.33 -8.32
CA GLU A 240 -11.32 9.82 -7.81
C GLU A 240 -11.18 10.59 -6.48
N MET A 241 -10.09 10.34 -5.75
CA MET A 241 -9.70 11.05 -4.54
C MET A 241 -8.84 12.30 -4.80
N LEU A 242 -8.56 12.63 -6.07
CA LEU A 242 -7.62 13.68 -6.49
C LEU A 242 -6.18 13.42 -5.99
N ARG A 243 -5.84 12.15 -5.79
CA ARG A 243 -4.52 11.67 -5.38
C ARG A 243 -4.04 10.53 -6.27
N PRO A 244 -3.83 10.80 -7.59
CA PRO A 244 -3.40 9.76 -8.52
C PRO A 244 -2.10 9.11 -8.03
N SER A 245 -2.10 7.78 -8.00
CA SER A 245 -1.03 6.96 -7.47
C SER A 245 -0.63 5.91 -8.51
N TYR A 246 0.67 5.82 -8.83
CA TYR A 246 1.22 4.89 -9.80
C TYR A 246 1.94 3.76 -9.06
N ILE A 247 1.26 2.61 -8.96
CA ILE A 247 1.79 1.42 -8.31
C ILE A 247 2.35 0.51 -9.40
N GLU A 248 3.65 0.24 -9.36
CA GLU A 248 4.31 -0.69 -10.26
C GLU A 248 4.38 -2.07 -9.63
N VAL A 249 3.94 -3.09 -10.36
CA VAL A 249 3.95 -4.48 -9.92
C VAL A 249 4.71 -5.31 -10.93
N ASP A 250 5.84 -5.89 -10.52
CA ASP A 250 6.57 -6.88 -11.31
C ASP A 250 6.05 -8.27 -10.96
N VAL A 251 5.69 -9.04 -11.98
CA VAL A 251 5.20 -10.43 -11.85
C VAL A 251 5.97 -11.36 -12.77
N ALA A 252 6.37 -12.52 -12.24
CA ALA A 252 7.03 -13.58 -13.01
C ALA A 252 6.55 -14.96 -12.52
N PRO A 253 6.53 -15.99 -13.38
CA PRO A 253 6.12 -17.33 -12.98
C PRO A 253 7.01 -17.91 -11.88
N GLY A 254 6.40 -18.34 -10.77
CA GLY A 254 7.09 -18.97 -9.64
C GLY A 254 7.84 -17.96 -8.75
N GLU A 255 7.64 -16.66 -8.95
CA GLU A 255 8.21 -15.61 -8.12
C GLU A 255 7.09 -14.84 -7.39
N ALA A 256 7.36 -14.45 -6.16
CA ALA A 256 6.48 -13.57 -5.41
C ALA A 256 6.42 -12.17 -6.05
N PRO A 257 5.25 -11.50 -6.03
CA PRO A 257 5.10 -10.20 -6.68
C PRO A 257 5.97 -9.14 -6.00
N ARG A 258 6.57 -8.27 -6.82
CA ARG A 258 7.37 -7.14 -6.34
C ARG A 258 6.62 -5.85 -6.61
N VAL A 259 6.39 -5.08 -5.57
CA VAL A 259 5.62 -3.83 -5.63
C VAL A 259 6.52 -2.64 -5.34
N GLY A 260 6.43 -1.61 -6.15
CA GLY A 260 7.25 -0.43 -6.02
C GLY A 260 6.68 0.81 -6.69
N GLY A 261 7.48 1.86 -6.65
CA GLY A 261 7.17 3.16 -7.23
C GLY A 261 8.02 4.27 -6.67
N SER A 262 7.78 5.48 -7.13
CA SER A 262 8.43 6.70 -6.63
C SER A 262 7.74 7.20 -5.36
N CYS A 263 8.47 8.04 -4.61
CA CYS A 263 7.92 8.78 -3.48
C CYS A 263 8.38 10.24 -3.48
N ARG A 264 7.64 11.12 -2.78
CA ARG A 264 8.01 12.53 -2.60
C ARG A 264 7.89 12.94 -1.13
N VAL A 265 8.93 13.52 -0.58
CA VAL A 265 8.84 14.21 0.72
C VAL A 265 8.23 15.58 0.48
N VAL A 266 7.08 15.85 1.09
CA VAL A 266 6.32 17.11 0.89
C VAL A 266 6.36 18.02 2.11
N ALA A 267 6.60 17.47 3.31
CA ALA A 267 6.74 18.27 4.52
C ALA A 267 7.77 17.67 5.48
N ARG A 268 8.29 18.49 6.37
CA ARG A 268 9.11 18.09 7.54
C ARG A 268 8.73 18.96 8.71
N GLY A 269 8.78 18.36 9.89
CA GLY A 269 8.45 19.07 11.11
C GLY A 269 8.97 18.36 12.35
N GLU A 270 8.58 18.90 13.50
CA GLU A 270 8.93 18.39 14.81
C GLU A 270 7.70 18.44 15.73
N PHE A 271 7.46 17.34 16.45
CA PHE A 271 6.55 17.35 17.59
C PHE A 271 7.34 17.63 18.87
N GLN A 272 6.76 18.44 19.75
CA GLN A 272 7.29 18.72 21.09
C GLN A 272 6.44 17.95 22.10
N LEU A 273 7.03 16.93 22.75
CA LEU A 273 6.37 16.00 23.66
C LEU A 273 6.83 16.17 25.10
#